data_1f3f59d416b0865ae81fe6555aee23d0
#
_entry.id   1f3f59d416b0865ae81fe6555aee23d0
#
_cell.length_a   1.000
_cell.length_b   1.000
_cell.length_c   1.000
_cell.angle_alpha   90.00
_cell.angle_beta   90.00
_cell.angle_gamma   90.00
#
_symmetry.space_group_name_H-M   'P 1'
#
loop_
_entity.id
_entity.type
_entity.pdbx_description
1 polymer ?
#
loop_
_entity_poly.entity_id
_entity_poly.type
_entity_poly.pdbx_seq_one_letter_code
_entity_poly.pdbx_strand_id
1 'polypeptide(L)'
;GTFTDATKTLKCTPPTELAPEMLILVSDNGKKVWKYAATNSYGNGGHGGAGADFNGPGVVGGNWWGVETPDGLADQLGHVPGGTATGDEAAGAYMVFTEDGVVTSYKPTGEAIRSGKFEVKNYDPERSSGWELGKLVTSEPALLFPWMINGGGKGVTEFDIMYFTPQAMTLVYTNGQASGGWGEITHWCFIGGSPDPLTMEGTWTYDANGYGKGGHGGAGADFNG
;
A
#
# COMPACT_ATOMS: atom_id res chain seq x y z
N GLY A 1 56.01 -21.81 -2.74
CA GLY A 1 54.64 -21.67 -2.22
C GLY A 1 53.66 -22.11 -3.27
N THR A 2 52.95 -23.23 -3.03
CA THR A 2 51.89 -23.74 -3.88
C THR A 2 50.60 -23.00 -3.58
N PHE A 3 50.06 -22.29 -4.55
CA PHE A 3 48.74 -21.71 -4.48
C PHE A 3 47.71 -22.82 -4.80
N THR A 4 46.90 -23.18 -3.84
CA THR A 4 45.72 -24.02 -4.10
C THR A 4 44.54 -23.12 -4.50
N ASP A 5 44.17 -23.18 -5.76
CA ASP A 5 42.92 -22.57 -6.26
C ASP A 5 41.70 -23.26 -5.61
N ALA A 6 41.12 -22.59 -4.66
CA ALA A 6 39.82 -23.00 -4.13
C ALA A 6 38.72 -22.42 -5.03
N THR A 7 38.33 -23.15 -6.04
CA THR A 7 37.10 -22.84 -6.84
C THR A 7 35.87 -23.00 -5.95
N LYS A 8 35.36 -21.88 -5.45
CA LYS A 8 34.09 -21.84 -4.75
C LYS A 8 32.98 -21.73 -5.80
N THR A 9 32.25 -22.81 -6.01
CA THR A 9 31.07 -22.78 -6.87
C THR A 9 29.95 -22.05 -6.12
N LEU A 10 29.68 -20.82 -6.53
CA LEU A 10 28.49 -20.10 -6.07
C LEU A 10 27.27 -20.71 -6.78
N LYS A 11 26.40 -21.38 -6.05
CA LYS A 11 25.07 -21.72 -6.51
C LYS A 11 24.22 -20.46 -6.43
N CYS A 12 24.03 -19.75 -7.53
CA CYS A 12 22.99 -18.77 -7.64
C CYS A 12 21.65 -19.52 -7.79
N THR A 13 20.83 -19.48 -6.75
CA THR A 13 19.42 -19.82 -6.91
C THR A 13 18.79 -18.66 -7.67
N PRO A 14 18.05 -18.87 -8.77
CA PRO A 14 17.30 -17.80 -9.41
C PRO A 14 16.42 -17.14 -8.34
N PRO A 15 16.26 -15.81 -8.35
CA PRO A 15 15.31 -15.17 -7.46
C PRO A 15 13.94 -15.82 -7.68
N THR A 16 13.25 -16.17 -6.61
CA THR A 16 11.88 -16.64 -6.69
C THR A 16 11.07 -15.49 -7.25
N GLU A 17 10.43 -15.71 -8.41
CA GLU A 17 9.56 -14.71 -9.01
C GLU A 17 8.43 -14.41 -8.02
N LEU A 18 8.27 -13.14 -7.66
CA LEU A 18 7.22 -12.72 -6.76
C LEU A 18 5.85 -12.91 -7.43
N ALA A 19 4.86 -13.30 -6.66
CA ALA A 19 3.50 -13.37 -7.15
C ALA A 19 3.01 -11.99 -7.63
N PRO A 20 2.14 -11.90 -8.64
CA PRO A 20 1.69 -10.64 -9.21
C PRO A 20 1.16 -9.63 -8.18
N GLU A 21 0.41 -10.10 -7.19
CA GLU A 21 -0.10 -9.29 -6.10
C GLU A 21 1.00 -8.74 -5.18
N MET A 22 2.09 -9.47 -5.03
CA MET A 22 3.27 -9.01 -4.30
C MET A 22 3.98 -7.90 -5.06
N LEU A 23 4.11 -8.01 -6.39
CA LEU A 23 4.68 -6.96 -7.24
C LEU A 23 3.88 -5.66 -7.19
N ILE A 24 2.57 -5.73 -7.02
CA ILE A 24 1.74 -4.55 -6.79
C ILE A 24 2.14 -3.85 -5.49
N LEU A 25 2.33 -4.61 -4.40
CA LEU A 25 2.62 -4.06 -3.08
C LEU A 25 4.06 -3.58 -2.91
N VAL A 26 5.04 -4.33 -3.43
CA VAL A 26 6.46 -4.10 -3.13
C VAL A 26 7.29 -3.59 -4.30
N SER A 27 6.75 -3.59 -5.51
CA SER A 27 7.44 -3.28 -6.77
C SER A 27 8.70 -4.11 -7.04
N ASP A 28 9.35 -3.88 -8.18
CA ASP A 28 10.50 -4.67 -8.65
C ASP A 28 11.77 -4.50 -7.81
N ASN A 29 11.85 -3.45 -6.99
CA ASN A 29 12.99 -3.20 -6.12
C ASN A 29 12.81 -3.75 -4.69
N GLY A 30 11.81 -4.60 -4.49
CA GLY A 30 11.57 -5.33 -3.24
C GLY A 30 10.98 -4.49 -2.11
N LYS A 31 10.64 -3.23 -2.35
CA LYS A 31 9.93 -2.37 -1.38
C LYS A 31 9.12 -1.29 -2.07
N LYS A 32 8.05 -0.85 -1.41
CA LYS A 32 7.21 0.23 -1.93
C LYS A 32 6.57 1.03 -0.82
N VAL A 33 6.53 2.35 -1.04
CA VAL A 33 5.87 3.31 -0.16
C VAL A 33 4.41 3.46 -0.58
N TRP A 34 3.53 3.42 0.40
CA TRP A 34 2.11 3.70 0.26
C TRP A 34 1.72 4.84 1.19
N LYS A 35 0.88 5.73 0.69
CA LYS A 35 0.35 6.89 1.45
C LYS A 35 -1.16 6.92 1.30
N TYR A 36 -1.83 7.69 2.13
CA TYR A 36 -3.25 7.95 1.91
C TYR A 36 -3.49 8.59 0.54
N ALA A 37 -4.62 8.26 -0.07
CA ALA A 37 -5.14 9.04 -1.18
C ALA A 37 -5.35 10.50 -0.74
N ALA A 38 -5.18 11.43 -1.66
CA ALA A 38 -5.31 12.86 -1.36
C ALA A 38 -6.74 13.25 -0.98
N THR A 39 -7.71 12.48 -1.45
CA THR A 39 -9.14 12.64 -1.17
C THR A 39 -9.74 11.30 -0.82
N ASN A 40 -10.79 11.32 -0.01
CA ASN A 40 -11.53 10.11 0.37
C ASN A 40 -10.65 9.04 1.06
N SER A 41 -9.73 9.51 1.89
CA SER A 41 -8.66 8.69 2.46
C SER A 41 -9.16 7.58 3.38
N TYR A 42 -10.26 7.83 4.08
CA TYR A 42 -10.84 6.98 5.10
C TYR A 42 -12.31 7.32 5.30
N GLY A 43 -13.14 6.35 5.60
CA GLY A 43 -14.55 6.63 5.91
C GLY A 43 -15.36 5.37 6.12
N ASN A 44 -16.65 5.59 6.32
CA ASN A 44 -17.63 4.53 6.44
C ASN A 44 -18.65 4.63 5.32
N GLY A 45 -19.09 3.50 4.81
CA GLY A 45 -20.08 3.39 3.75
C GLY A 45 -20.97 2.17 3.91
N GLY A 46 -21.78 1.93 2.92
CA GLY A 46 -22.69 0.78 2.83
C GLY A 46 -22.15 -0.31 1.93
N HIS A 47 -22.46 -1.53 2.29
CA HIS A 47 -22.15 -2.73 1.53
C HIS A 47 -23.42 -3.58 1.36
N GLY A 48 -23.63 -4.05 0.15
CA GLY A 48 -24.78 -4.90 -0.19
C GLY A 48 -26.10 -4.14 -0.17
N GLY A 49 -26.96 -4.35 -1.12
CA GLY A 49 -28.26 -3.69 -1.22
C GLY A 49 -28.27 -2.44 -2.11
N ALA A 50 -29.46 -1.95 -2.42
CA ALA A 50 -29.65 -0.79 -3.29
C ALA A 50 -29.08 0.47 -2.63
N GLY A 51 -28.22 1.19 -3.35
CA GLY A 51 -27.60 2.42 -2.89
C GLY A 51 -26.40 2.24 -1.97
N ALA A 52 -25.88 1.03 -1.84
CA ALA A 52 -24.61 0.80 -1.14
C ALA A 52 -23.43 1.33 -1.95
N ASP A 53 -22.46 1.92 -1.26
CA ASP A 53 -21.26 2.50 -1.88
C ASP A 53 -20.32 1.42 -2.41
N PHE A 54 -20.31 0.26 -1.76
CA PHE A 54 -19.45 -0.88 -2.09
C PHE A 54 -20.32 -2.11 -2.41
N ASN A 55 -20.41 -2.41 -3.68
CA ASN A 55 -21.26 -3.50 -4.20
C ASN A 55 -20.48 -4.61 -4.90
N GLY A 56 -19.17 -4.56 -4.86
CA GLY A 56 -18.30 -5.56 -5.49
C GLY A 56 -16.95 -5.02 -5.89
N PRO A 57 -16.14 -5.83 -6.56
CA PRO A 57 -14.79 -5.46 -6.97
C PRO A 57 -14.77 -4.24 -7.90
N GLY A 58 -13.66 -3.49 -7.84
CA GLY A 58 -13.44 -2.31 -8.67
C GLY A 58 -13.85 -0.98 -8.04
N VAL A 59 -14.44 -0.98 -6.87
CA VAL A 59 -14.83 0.25 -6.17
C VAL A 59 -13.60 0.94 -5.60
N VAL A 60 -13.42 2.21 -5.94
CA VAL A 60 -12.24 3.01 -5.53
C VAL A 60 -12.51 3.96 -4.36
N GLY A 61 -13.75 4.13 -3.97
CA GLY A 61 -14.16 4.98 -2.84
C GLY A 61 -15.66 5.23 -2.86
N GLY A 62 -16.17 5.69 -1.75
CA GLY A 62 -17.56 6.01 -1.50
C GLY A 62 -17.80 5.94 0.00
N ASN A 63 -18.56 6.90 0.55
CA ASN A 63 -18.81 6.93 1.97
C ASN A 63 -20.13 7.63 2.33
N TRP A 64 -20.72 7.24 3.45
CA TRP A 64 -21.77 8.00 4.11
C TRP A 64 -21.18 9.19 4.85
N TRP A 65 -20.02 8.98 5.47
CA TRP A 65 -19.15 10.01 5.99
C TRP A 65 -17.70 9.55 5.86
N GLY A 66 -16.79 10.48 5.81
CA GLY A 66 -15.38 10.16 5.71
C GLY A 66 -14.51 11.36 5.93
N VAL A 67 -13.24 11.09 5.91
CA VAL A 67 -12.20 12.09 5.97
C VAL A 67 -11.82 12.42 4.53
N GLU A 68 -12.16 13.63 4.12
CA GLU A 68 -11.93 14.09 2.75
C GLU A 68 -10.44 14.13 2.42
N THR A 69 -9.63 14.51 3.39
CA THR A 69 -8.17 14.58 3.24
C THR A 69 -7.48 13.92 4.43
N PRO A 70 -6.23 13.45 4.27
CA PRO A 70 -5.49 12.84 5.38
C PRO A 70 -5.35 13.71 6.63
N ASP A 71 -5.40 15.03 6.50
CA ASP A 71 -5.33 15.95 7.65
C ASP A 71 -6.49 15.73 8.63
N GLY A 72 -7.67 15.43 8.12
CA GLY A 72 -8.84 15.16 8.95
C GLY A 72 -8.73 13.90 9.81
N LEU A 73 -7.80 13.00 9.51
CA LEU A 73 -7.54 11.82 10.34
C LEU A 73 -7.00 12.19 11.73
N ALA A 74 -6.33 13.32 11.87
CA ALA A 74 -5.81 13.77 13.15
C ALA A 74 -6.91 13.89 14.20
N ASP A 75 -8.07 14.40 13.81
CA ASP A 75 -9.23 14.54 14.72
C ASP A 75 -9.82 13.17 15.07
N GLN A 76 -9.74 12.19 14.18
CA GLN A 76 -10.30 10.86 14.39
C GLN A 76 -9.43 9.98 15.29
N LEU A 77 -8.13 10.20 15.33
CA LEU A 77 -7.19 9.42 16.15
C LEU A 77 -7.50 9.50 17.66
N GLY A 78 -8.02 10.61 18.12
CA GLY A 78 -8.45 10.77 19.51
C GLY A 78 -9.68 9.94 19.91
N HIS A 79 -10.42 9.40 18.95
CA HIS A 79 -11.62 8.59 19.19
C HIS A 79 -11.34 7.09 19.27
N VAL A 80 -10.10 6.69 19.15
CA VAL A 80 -9.69 5.27 19.09
C VAL A 80 -8.90 4.92 20.35
N PRO A 81 -9.27 3.87 21.09
CA PRO A 81 -8.48 3.40 22.24
C PRO A 81 -7.05 3.06 21.80
N GLY A 82 -6.06 3.70 22.42
CA GLY A 82 -4.65 3.56 22.03
C GLY A 82 -4.24 4.36 20.80
N GLY A 83 -5.16 5.10 20.20
CA GLY A 83 -4.84 6.08 19.17
C GLY A 83 -4.09 7.27 19.76
N THR A 84 -3.19 7.84 18.98
CA THR A 84 -2.48 9.06 19.37
C THR A 84 -3.28 10.27 18.91
N ALA A 85 -3.54 11.22 19.78
CA ALA A 85 -4.20 12.50 19.46
C ALA A 85 -3.31 13.43 18.63
N THR A 86 -2.26 12.89 18.04
CA THR A 86 -1.24 13.67 17.38
C THR A 86 -1.31 13.38 15.90
N GLY A 87 -1.53 13.96 14.99
CA GLY A 87 -1.52 13.67 13.54
C GLY A 87 -0.38 12.75 13.01
N ASP A 88 0.17 11.93 13.89
CA ASP A 88 1.27 11.00 13.58
C ASP A 88 0.92 10.01 12.47
N GLU A 89 -0.36 9.70 12.30
CA GLU A 89 -0.89 8.83 11.26
C GLU A 89 -1.77 9.58 10.25
N ALA A 90 -1.69 10.91 10.21
CA ALA A 90 -2.45 11.76 9.31
C ALA A 90 -1.63 12.12 8.05
N ALA A 91 -1.76 13.35 7.58
CA ALA A 91 -1.05 13.82 6.40
C ALA A 91 0.47 13.66 6.53
N GLY A 92 1.08 13.14 5.48
CA GLY A 92 2.51 12.88 5.44
C GLY A 92 2.93 11.54 6.05
N ALA A 93 2.07 10.85 6.82
CA ALA A 93 2.33 9.49 7.26
C ALA A 93 2.36 8.53 6.06
N TYR A 94 3.11 7.47 6.19
CA TYR A 94 3.26 6.48 5.11
C TYR A 94 3.49 5.08 5.66
N MET A 95 3.34 4.09 4.82
CA MET A 95 3.71 2.71 5.12
C MET A 95 4.59 2.14 4.02
N VAL A 96 5.46 1.21 4.40
CA VAL A 96 6.36 0.52 3.48
C VAL A 96 6.07 -0.96 3.53
N PHE A 97 5.79 -1.53 2.37
CA PHE A 97 5.73 -2.97 2.17
C PHE A 97 7.05 -3.45 1.61
N THR A 98 7.55 -4.58 2.10
CA THR A 98 8.83 -5.18 1.70
C THR A 98 8.65 -6.62 1.22
N GLU A 99 9.53 -7.10 0.34
CA GLU A 99 9.44 -8.42 -0.29
C GLU A 99 9.53 -9.60 0.69
N ASP A 100 10.06 -9.37 1.88
CA ASP A 100 10.10 -10.34 2.98
C ASP A 100 8.76 -10.46 3.74
N GLY A 101 7.70 -9.84 3.22
CA GLY A 101 6.35 -9.92 3.74
C GLY A 101 6.11 -9.07 4.99
N VAL A 102 6.85 -7.97 5.13
CA VAL A 102 6.67 -7.03 6.25
C VAL A 102 6.06 -5.72 5.77
N VAL A 103 5.10 -5.20 6.53
CA VAL A 103 4.61 -3.83 6.40
C VAL A 103 4.93 -3.05 7.66
N THR A 104 5.45 -1.84 7.49
CA THR A 104 5.74 -0.92 8.59
C THR A 104 5.13 0.44 8.28
N SER A 105 4.38 0.97 9.25
CA SER A 105 3.80 2.32 9.20
C SER A 105 4.71 3.31 9.89
N TYR A 106 4.81 4.52 9.33
CA TYR A 106 5.71 5.56 9.75
C TYR A 106 4.99 6.89 9.92
N LYS A 107 5.41 7.66 10.92
CA LYS A 107 5.06 9.07 11.06
C LYS A 107 5.62 9.89 9.88
N PRO A 108 5.12 11.11 9.67
CA PRO A 108 5.73 12.04 8.70
C PRO A 108 7.22 12.30 8.93
N THR A 109 7.68 12.14 10.16
CA THR A 109 9.08 12.30 10.55
C THR A 109 9.99 11.13 10.18
N GLY A 110 9.43 10.02 9.73
CA GLY A 110 10.16 8.78 9.45
C GLY A 110 10.31 7.84 10.65
N GLU A 111 9.77 8.20 11.82
CA GLU A 111 9.74 7.30 12.97
C GLU A 111 8.69 6.20 12.75
N ALA A 112 9.07 4.95 13.01
CA ALA A 112 8.15 3.82 12.88
C ALA A 112 7.07 3.86 13.97
N ILE A 113 5.82 3.64 13.55
CA ILE A 113 4.67 3.58 14.46
C ILE A 113 4.40 2.12 14.85
N ARG A 114 4.26 1.24 13.85
CA ARG A 114 3.98 -0.18 14.03
C ARG A 114 4.44 -0.99 12.84
N SER A 115 4.58 -2.28 13.04
CA SER A 115 4.99 -3.21 11.99
C SER A 115 4.27 -4.55 12.17
N GLY A 116 4.10 -5.28 11.08
CA GLY A 116 3.52 -6.62 11.08
C GLY A 116 3.88 -7.36 9.79
N LYS A 117 3.72 -8.68 9.82
CA LYS A 117 3.80 -9.47 8.59
C LYS A 117 2.51 -9.29 7.81
N PHE A 118 2.58 -9.37 6.48
CA PHE A 118 1.41 -9.35 5.62
C PHE A 118 1.39 -10.54 4.66
N GLU A 119 0.20 -10.84 4.18
CA GLU A 119 -0.08 -11.85 3.17
C GLU A 119 -1.30 -11.40 2.35
N VAL A 120 -1.25 -11.62 1.04
CA VAL A 120 -2.41 -11.46 0.17
C VAL A 120 -3.01 -12.84 -0.09
N LYS A 121 -4.32 -13.00 0.17
CA LYS A 121 -5.02 -14.27 0.06
C LYS A 121 -6.10 -14.24 -1.00
N ASN A 122 -6.23 -15.32 -1.73
CA ASN A 122 -7.32 -15.56 -2.68
C ASN A 122 -7.48 -14.43 -3.70
N TYR A 123 -6.39 -13.79 -4.08
CA TYR A 123 -6.40 -12.68 -5.03
C TYR A 123 -6.72 -13.18 -6.45
N ASP A 124 -7.70 -12.54 -7.07
CA ASP A 124 -8.10 -12.78 -8.44
C ASP A 124 -8.44 -11.43 -9.09
N PRO A 125 -7.52 -10.89 -9.90
CA PRO A 125 -7.71 -9.58 -10.55
C PRO A 125 -8.84 -9.58 -11.60
N GLU A 126 -9.20 -10.76 -12.11
CA GLU A 126 -10.25 -10.92 -13.13
C GLU A 126 -11.62 -11.18 -12.50
N ARG A 127 -11.71 -11.18 -11.18
CA ARG A 127 -12.97 -11.42 -10.50
C ARG A 127 -13.98 -10.33 -10.80
N SER A 128 -15.06 -10.69 -11.47
CA SER A 128 -16.14 -9.79 -11.86
C SER A 128 -17.42 -9.98 -11.06
N SER A 129 -17.43 -10.94 -10.15
CA SER A 129 -18.56 -11.25 -9.29
C SER A 129 -18.09 -11.57 -7.88
N GLY A 130 -18.97 -11.41 -6.91
CA GLY A 130 -18.62 -11.55 -5.50
C GLY A 130 -18.39 -10.20 -4.84
N TRP A 131 -17.74 -10.23 -3.67
CA TRP A 131 -17.58 -9.04 -2.86
C TRP A 131 -16.20 -8.38 -3.07
N GLU A 132 -15.12 -9.13 -2.98
CA GLU A 132 -13.74 -8.63 -3.00
C GLU A 132 -12.90 -9.29 -4.10
N LEU A 133 -11.79 -8.65 -4.48
CA LEU A 133 -10.76 -9.24 -5.34
C LEU A 133 -9.88 -10.26 -4.60
N GLY A 134 -9.83 -10.18 -3.29
CA GLY A 134 -9.01 -10.96 -2.39
C GLY A 134 -8.91 -10.27 -1.04
N LYS A 135 -8.02 -10.78 -0.19
CA LYS A 135 -7.83 -10.22 1.16
C LYS A 135 -6.37 -9.84 1.40
N LEU A 136 -6.15 -8.69 2.01
CA LEU A 136 -4.88 -8.32 2.63
C LEU A 136 -4.98 -8.65 4.13
N VAL A 137 -4.12 -9.54 4.60
CA VAL A 137 -4.08 -9.98 6.00
C VAL A 137 -2.77 -9.54 6.62
N THR A 138 -2.83 -8.99 7.83
CA THR A 138 -1.65 -8.61 8.61
C THR A 138 -1.63 -9.34 9.95
N SER A 139 -0.44 -9.63 10.47
CA SER A 139 -0.30 -10.30 11.77
C SER A 139 -0.74 -9.43 12.94
N GLU A 140 -0.65 -8.12 12.76
CA GLU A 140 -1.00 -7.07 13.72
C GLU A 140 -1.71 -5.94 12.96
N PRO A 141 -2.44 -5.03 13.62
CA PRO A 141 -2.97 -3.82 12.99
C PRO A 141 -1.84 -2.89 12.54
N ALA A 142 -1.18 -3.23 11.42
CA ALA A 142 0.10 -2.64 10.99
C ALA A 142 -0.03 -1.56 9.91
N LEU A 143 -1.20 -1.42 9.28
CA LEU A 143 -1.43 -0.39 8.28
C LEU A 143 -1.55 1.01 8.92
N LEU A 144 -1.60 2.03 8.09
CA LEU A 144 -1.93 3.38 8.56
C LEU A 144 -3.37 3.42 9.04
N PHE A 145 -3.55 3.91 10.26
CA PHE A 145 -4.85 4.05 10.93
C PHE A 145 -5.76 2.81 10.78
N PRO A 146 -5.32 1.63 11.21
CA PRO A 146 -6.04 0.37 10.99
C PRO A 146 -7.15 0.17 12.02
N TRP A 147 -7.99 1.18 12.23
CA TRP A 147 -8.99 1.20 13.28
C TRP A 147 -10.37 1.49 12.71
N MET A 148 -11.36 0.78 13.24
CA MET A 148 -12.77 1.05 12.97
C MET A 148 -13.30 2.04 14.01
N ILE A 149 -13.53 3.29 13.64
CA ILE A 149 -14.04 4.30 14.57
C ILE A 149 -15.44 3.92 15.05
N ASN A 150 -16.37 3.65 14.15
CA ASN A 150 -17.72 3.25 14.50
C ASN A 150 -17.79 1.87 15.16
N GLY A 151 -16.78 1.05 14.98
CA GLY A 151 -16.62 -0.25 15.63
C GLY A 151 -16.01 -0.19 17.03
N GLY A 152 -16.00 0.96 17.68
CA GLY A 152 -15.43 1.14 19.01
C GLY A 152 -13.91 1.10 19.05
N GLY A 153 -13.26 1.47 17.98
CA GLY A 153 -11.81 1.50 17.87
C GLY A 153 -11.16 0.13 17.77
N LYS A 154 -11.85 -0.84 17.22
CA LYS A 154 -11.27 -2.17 16.97
C LYS A 154 -10.17 -2.08 15.93
N GLY A 155 -9.01 -2.65 16.23
CA GLY A 155 -7.92 -2.84 15.27
C GLY A 155 -8.29 -3.86 14.20
N VAL A 156 -7.95 -3.58 12.96
CA VAL A 156 -8.24 -4.43 11.79
C VAL A 156 -6.95 -5.05 11.30
N THR A 157 -7.00 -6.35 11.07
CA THR A 157 -5.89 -7.16 10.57
C THR A 157 -6.24 -7.94 9.30
N GLU A 158 -7.50 -7.96 8.88
CA GLU A 158 -7.95 -8.60 7.66
C GLU A 158 -8.82 -7.60 6.90
N PHE A 159 -8.43 -7.30 5.67
CA PHE A 159 -9.07 -6.32 4.81
C PHE A 159 -9.51 -6.98 3.50
N ASP A 160 -10.71 -6.68 3.07
CA ASP A 160 -11.19 -7.01 1.74
C ASP A 160 -10.58 -6.04 0.73
N ILE A 161 -10.01 -6.57 -0.34
CA ILE A 161 -9.41 -5.77 -1.41
C ILE A 161 -10.50 -5.46 -2.44
N MET A 162 -10.88 -4.19 -2.55
CA MET A 162 -11.89 -3.75 -3.52
C MET A 162 -11.28 -3.24 -4.82
N TYR A 163 -10.13 -2.60 -4.73
CA TYR A 163 -9.38 -2.09 -5.86
C TYR A 163 -7.88 -2.24 -5.59
N PHE A 164 -7.14 -2.71 -6.60
CA PHE A 164 -5.75 -3.03 -6.40
C PHE A 164 -4.93 -2.90 -7.67
N THR A 165 -4.12 -1.88 -7.74
CA THR A 165 -3.18 -1.59 -8.83
C THR A 165 -1.85 -1.11 -8.26
N PRO A 166 -0.79 -1.05 -9.07
CA PRO A 166 0.47 -0.45 -8.61
C PRO A 166 0.36 1.00 -8.13
N GLN A 167 -0.66 1.73 -8.53
CA GLN A 167 -0.83 3.15 -8.21
C GLN A 167 -1.81 3.41 -7.07
N ALA A 168 -2.75 2.51 -6.84
CA ALA A 168 -3.79 2.73 -5.83
C ALA A 168 -4.36 1.42 -5.31
N MET A 169 -4.79 1.43 -4.04
CA MET A 169 -5.60 0.37 -3.48
C MET A 169 -6.72 0.93 -2.61
N THR A 170 -7.85 0.25 -2.64
CA THR A 170 -8.97 0.45 -1.71
C THR A 170 -9.17 -0.82 -0.91
N LEU A 171 -9.08 -0.68 0.38
CA LEU A 171 -9.29 -1.74 1.35
C LEU A 171 -10.57 -1.46 2.14
N VAL A 172 -11.27 -2.51 2.50
CA VAL A 172 -12.53 -2.43 3.23
C VAL A 172 -12.57 -3.42 4.36
N TYR A 173 -13.18 -3.06 5.45
CA TYR A 173 -13.58 -3.97 6.51
C TYR A 173 -15.08 -3.87 6.74
N THR A 174 -15.75 -5.01 6.78
CA THR A 174 -17.19 -5.08 7.03
C THR A 174 -17.46 -5.18 8.54
N ASN A 175 -18.21 -4.22 9.06
CA ASN A 175 -18.63 -4.20 10.46
C ASN A 175 -19.82 -5.14 10.67
N GLY A 176 -19.55 -6.42 10.90
CA GLY A 176 -20.61 -7.43 11.09
C GLY A 176 -21.18 -7.90 9.77
N GLN A 177 -21.96 -8.83 9.75
CA GLN A 177 -22.47 -9.70 8.95
C GLN A 177 -22.97 -9.46 7.61
N ALA A 178 -22.31 -9.84 6.73
CA ALA A 178 -22.76 -9.67 5.39
C ALA A 178 -22.97 -10.94 4.60
N SER A 179 -23.62 -11.88 5.13
CA SER A 179 -24.12 -12.98 4.29
C SER A 179 -25.32 -12.53 3.49
N GLY A 180 -25.08 -11.81 2.39
CA GLY A 180 -26.11 -11.40 1.45
C GLY A 180 -27.02 -10.27 1.92
N GLY A 181 -26.71 -9.63 3.03
CA GLY A 181 -27.46 -8.52 3.59
C GLY A 181 -26.71 -7.18 3.44
N TRP A 182 -27.43 -6.12 3.78
CA TRP A 182 -26.86 -4.79 3.91
C TRP A 182 -26.01 -4.70 5.17
N GLY A 183 -24.85 -4.05 5.08
CA GLY A 183 -23.93 -3.86 6.19
C GLY A 183 -23.19 -2.54 6.14
N GLU A 184 -22.66 -2.12 7.28
CA GLU A 184 -21.73 -1.00 7.38
C GLU A 184 -20.31 -1.49 7.09
N ILE A 185 -19.55 -0.66 6.37
CA ILE A 185 -18.13 -0.88 6.14
C ILE A 185 -17.28 0.30 6.61
N THR A 186 -16.03 0.01 6.92
CA THR A 186 -14.97 1.01 7.00
C THR A 186 -14.06 0.81 5.80
N HIS A 187 -13.62 1.90 5.16
CA HIS A 187 -12.71 1.83 4.03
C HIS A 187 -11.47 2.69 4.21
N TRP A 188 -10.40 2.30 3.53
CA TRP A 188 -9.11 2.96 3.43
C TRP A 188 -8.71 3.07 1.97
N CYS A 189 -8.35 4.26 1.53
CA CYS A 189 -7.84 4.50 0.19
C CYS A 189 -6.38 4.95 0.24
N PHE A 190 -5.53 4.23 -0.46
CA PHE A 190 -4.10 4.47 -0.51
C PHE A 190 -3.63 4.67 -1.94
N ILE A 191 -2.58 5.47 -2.10
CA ILE A 191 -1.83 5.61 -3.34
C ILE A 191 -0.43 5.01 -3.16
N GLY A 192 -0.03 4.20 -4.14
CA GLY A 192 1.33 3.71 -4.25
C GLY A 192 2.24 4.80 -4.76
N GLY A 193 3.20 5.23 -3.94
CA GLY A 193 4.23 6.12 -4.41
C GLY A 193 5.11 5.45 -5.46
N SER A 194 5.66 6.24 -6.38
CA SER A 194 6.91 5.84 -7.03
C SER A 194 7.90 5.46 -5.94
N PRO A 195 8.75 4.45 -6.14
CA PRO A 195 9.82 4.19 -5.19
C PRO A 195 10.47 5.53 -4.88
N ASP A 196 10.73 5.75 -3.60
CA ASP A 196 11.31 6.95 -3.02
C ASP A 196 12.10 7.73 -4.06
N PRO A 197 11.85 9.03 -4.32
CA PRO A 197 12.63 9.75 -5.30
C PRO A 197 14.06 9.43 -4.91
N LEU A 198 14.75 8.69 -5.77
CA LEU A 198 16.07 8.11 -5.55
C LEU A 198 16.84 9.07 -4.64
N THR A 199 16.93 8.77 -3.36
CA THR A 199 18.04 9.28 -2.60
C THR A 199 19.24 8.69 -3.33
N MET A 200 19.84 9.50 -4.19
CA MET A 200 21.01 9.09 -4.93
C MET A 200 22.16 9.01 -3.93
N GLU A 201 22.00 8.13 -2.94
CA GLU A 201 23.06 7.74 -2.03
C GLU A 201 23.95 6.77 -2.78
N GLY A 202 25.02 7.28 -3.31
CA GLY A 202 26.00 6.49 -4.03
C GLY A 202 27.08 7.38 -4.62
N THR A 203 28.24 6.80 -4.84
CA THR A 203 29.29 7.48 -5.61
C THR A 203 28.96 7.31 -7.09
N TRP A 204 28.54 8.37 -7.73
CA TRP A 204 28.30 8.40 -9.17
C TRP A 204 29.61 8.72 -9.87
N THR A 205 30.10 7.80 -10.70
CA THR A 205 31.20 8.06 -11.61
C THR A 205 30.66 8.41 -12.98
N TYR A 206 31.12 9.54 -13.50
CA TYR A 206 30.82 9.94 -14.87
C TYR A 206 31.53 8.96 -15.82
N ASP A 207 30.75 8.21 -16.60
CA ASP A 207 31.28 7.42 -17.70
C ASP A 207 31.36 8.28 -18.96
N ALA A 208 32.55 8.76 -19.23
CA ALA A 208 32.81 9.60 -20.42
C ALA A 208 32.52 8.88 -21.75
N ASN A 209 32.42 7.53 -21.71
CA ASN A 209 32.13 6.71 -22.89
C ASN A 209 30.67 6.29 -22.99
N GLY A 210 29.90 6.51 -21.92
CA GLY A 210 28.47 6.19 -21.80
C GLY A 210 27.53 7.27 -22.32
N TYR A 211 28.01 8.20 -23.14
CA TYR A 211 27.19 9.22 -23.75
C TYR A 211 26.19 8.58 -24.73
N GLY A 212 25.01 8.30 -24.23
CA GLY A 212 23.88 7.99 -25.09
C GLY A 212 23.44 9.24 -25.84
N LYS A 213 23.46 9.23 -27.15
CA LYS A 213 22.76 10.21 -27.97
C LYS A 213 21.27 9.98 -27.79
N GLY A 214 20.68 10.60 -26.77
CA GLY A 214 19.24 10.60 -26.52
C GLY A 214 18.61 11.83 -27.11
N GLY A 215 17.66 11.67 -28.00
CA GLY A 215 16.81 12.78 -28.42
C GLY A 215 15.84 13.14 -27.31
N HIS A 216 15.64 14.42 -27.05
CA HIS A 216 14.66 14.93 -26.11
C HIS A 216 13.44 15.45 -26.86
N GLY A 217 12.29 14.81 -26.67
CA GLY A 217 10.99 15.35 -27.04
C GLY A 217 10.80 15.66 -28.53
N GLY A 218 10.21 14.76 -29.28
CA GLY A 218 9.98 14.89 -30.70
C GLY A 218 11.16 14.41 -31.55
N ALA A 219 10.88 13.96 -32.73
CA ALA A 219 11.87 13.40 -33.62
C ALA A 219 13.00 14.41 -33.90
N GLY A 220 14.18 14.13 -33.34
CA GLY A 220 15.40 14.86 -33.70
C GLY A 220 15.79 16.02 -32.80
N ALA A 221 15.20 16.18 -31.61
CA ALA A 221 15.68 17.16 -30.67
C ALA A 221 16.80 16.58 -29.79
N ASP A 222 18.01 17.03 -29.99
CA ASP A 222 19.13 16.76 -29.09
C ASP A 222 19.03 17.64 -27.85
N PHE A 223 19.50 17.16 -26.70
CA PHE A 223 19.69 18.01 -25.53
C PHE A 223 20.75 19.07 -25.86
N ASN A 224 20.30 20.28 -26.16
CA ASN A 224 21.14 21.47 -26.13
C ASN A 224 20.90 22.13 -24.77
N GLY A 225 21.74 21.76 -23.80
CA GLY A 225 21.79 22.35 -22.48
C GLY A 225 22.61 23.59 -22.43
#